data_6dc36646924a5c9b909f05e714d30ff9
#
_entry.id   6dc36646924a5c9b909f05e714d30ff9
#
_cell.length_a   1.000
_cell.length_b   1.000
_cell.length_c   1.000
_cell.angle_alpha   90.00
_cell.angle_beta   90.00
_cell.angle_gamma   90.00
#
_symmetry.space_group_name_H-M   'P 1'
#
loop_
_entity.id
_entity.type
_entity.pdbx_description
1 polymer ?
#
loop_
_entity_poly.entity_id
_entity_poly.type
_entity_poly.pdbx_seq_one_letter_code
_entity_poly.pdbx_strand_id
1 'polypeptide(L)'
;MNDNAVKKVGRPATYKTVEEMQSRIDAYFNSCYGEYITDDEGNLMTDKQGYPVMTKPRPLTITGLALALGFSGRQALLNYEDKPKFMDTIKRAKSRIEQYAEERLFDKDGVNGAKFNLSNNFKGWSEKQQIDSNVNLSPVVFTGSDEIAD
;
A
#
# COMPACT_ATOMS: atom_id res chain seq x y z
N MET A 1 -41.44 23.58 22.11
CA MET A 1 -40.51 22.42 22.32
C MET A 1 -39.47 22.51 21.24
N ASN A 2 -38.29 23.02 21.58
CA ASN A 2 -37.21 23.18 20.61
C ASN A 2 -36.29 21.96 20.69
N ASP A 3 -36.46 21.05 19.74
CA ASP A 3 -35.48 20.00 19.48
C ASP A 3 -34.29 20.61 18.74
N ASN A 4 -33.38 21.20 19.50
CA ASN A 4 -32.02 21.49 19.03
C ASN A 4 -31.25 20.17 18.99
N ALA A 5 -31.48 19.37 17.95
CA ALA A 5 -30.58 18.30 17.60
C ALA A 5 -29.22 18.93 17.24
N VAL A 6 -28.29 18.89 18.18
CA VAL A 6 -26.89 19.26 17.95
C VAL A 6 -26.38 18.35 16.83
N LYS A 7 -26.32 18.89 15.60
CA LYS A 7 -25.61 18.24 14.50
C LYS A 7 -24.20 18.01 14.97
N LYS A 8 -23.81 16.76 15.22
CA LYS A 8 -22.39 16.37 15.34
C LYS A 8 -21.72 16.78 14.06
N VAL A 9 -21.06 17.93 14.06
CA VAL A 9 -20.19 18.36 12.97
C VAL A 9 -18.97 17.44 13.04
N GLY A 10 -19.00 16.33 12.29
CA GLY A 10 -17.83 15.50 12.09
C GLY A 10 -16.75 16.31 11.34
N ARG A 11 -15.48 15.89 11.46
CA ARG A 11 -14.38 16.49 10.70
C ARG A 11 -14.81 16.60 9.22
N PRO A 12 -14.65 17.76 8.56
CA PRO A 12 -15.00 17.91 7.16
C PRO A 12 -14.35 16.83 6.31
N ALA A 13 -15.07 16.32 5.33
CA ALA A 13 -14.50 15.33 4.40
C ALA A 13 -13.31 15.94 3.67
N THR A 14 -12.19 15.22 3.61
CA THR A 14 -10.95 15.69 2.96
C THR A 14 -11.19 15.98 1.47
N TYR A 15 -12.07 15.21 0.83
CA TYR A 15 -12.43 15.37 -0.58
C TYR A 15 -13.92 15.55 -0.74
N LYS A 16 -14.31 16.49 -1.60
CA LYS A 16 -15.71 16.74 -1.95
C LYS A 16 -16.14 15.94 -3.17
N THR A 17 -15.25 15.77 -4.14
CA THR A 17 -15.55 15.09 -5.40
C THR A 17 -14.54 14.00 -5.72
N VAL A 18 -14.95 13.05 -6.57
CA VAL A 18 -14.10 11.99 -7.09
C VAL A 18 -13.01 12.55 -7.99
N GLU A 19 -13.38 13.55 -8.80
CA GLU A 19 -12.47 14.21 -9.74
C GLU A 19 -11.32 14.91 -9.03
N GLU A 20 -11.59 15.56 -7.90
CA GLU A 20 -10.56 16.19 -7.07
C GLU A 20 -9.56 15.13 -6.54
N MET A 21 -10.06 14.02 -6.04
CA MET A 21 -9.22 12.91 -5.58
C MET A 21 -8.44 12.29 -6.73
N GLN A 22 -9.08 12.02 -7.87
CA GLN A 22 -8.44 11.44 -9.04
C GLN A 22 -7.29 12.32 -9.56
N SER A 23 -7.49 13.63 -9.63
CA SER A 23 -6.46 14.58 -10.04
C SER A 23 -5.21 14.50 -9.14
N ARG A 24 -5.39 14.35 -7.83
CA ARG A 24 -4.26 14.18 -6.90
C ARG A 24 -3.59 12.80 -7.01
N ILE A 25 -4.36 11.76 -7.26
CA ILE A 25 -3.83 10.42 -7.54
C ILE A 25 -2.95 10.47 -8.79
N ASP A 26 -3.41 11.08 -9.87
CA ASP A 26 -2.68 11.19 -11.11
C ASP A 26 -1.39 12.02 -10.93
N ALA A 27 -1.46 13.12 -10.18
CA ALA A 27 -0.29 13.92 -9.84
C ALA A 27 0.75 13.12 -9.06
N TYR A 28 0.32 12.28 -8.11
CA TYR A 28 1.23 11.40 -7.37
C TYR A 28 1.93 10.41 -8.29
N PHE A 29 1.19 9.71 -9.15
CA PHE A 29 1.78 8.75 -10.07
C PHE A 29 2.72 9.42 -11.07
N ASN A 30 2.35 10.56 -11.62
CA ASN A 30 3.21 11.32 -12.51
C ASN A 30 4.52 11.74 -11.83
N SER A 31 4.45 12.18 -10.57
CA SER A 31 5.66 12.53 -9.80
C SER A 31 6.58 11.32 -9.54
N CYS A 32 6.03 10.10 -9.50
CA CYS A 32 6.82 8.88 -9.34
C CYS A 32 7.60 8.48 -10.60
N TYR A 33 7.10 8.82 -11.79
CA TYR A 33 7.81 8.55 -13.05
C TYR A 33 8.98 9.49 -13.32
N GLY A 34 9.07 10.56 -12.57
CA GLY A 34 10.05 11.64 -12.74
C GLY A 34 9.42 12.88 -13.36
N GLU A 35 9.94 14.02 -12.99
CA GLU A 35 9.51 15.33 -13.45
C GLU A 35 10.68 16.04 -14.14
N TYR A 36 10.40 16.83 -15.15
CA TYR A 36 11.39 17.69 -15.75
C TYR A 36 11.85 18.75 -14.74
N ILE A 37 13.16 18.93 -14.66
CA ILE A 37 13.75 19.96 -13.81
C ILE A 37 13.71 21.28 -14.58
N THR A 38 13.19 22.32 -13.93
CA THR A 38 13.15 23.68 -14.45
C THR A 38 14.04 24.59 -13.60
N ASP A 39 14.55 25.66 -14.20
CA ASP A 39 15.20 26.74 -13.49
C ASP A 39 14.17 27.67 -12.79
N ASP A 40 14.66 28.68 -12.08
CA ASP A 40 13.82 29.65 -11.35
C ASP A 40 12.93 30.48 -12.28
N GLU A 41 13.24 30.53 -13.59
CA GLU A 41 12.47 31.24 -14.61
C GLU A 41 11.46 30.32 -15.32
N GLY A 42 11.45 29.00 -14.96
CA GLY A 42 10.53 28.00 -15.52
C GLY A 42 11.00 27.38 -16.83
N ASN A 43 12.26 27.61 -17.26
CA ASN A 43 12.82 26.96 -18.44
C ASN A 43 13.32 25.55 -18.11
N LEU A 44 13.16 24.62 -19.06
CA LEU A 44 13.68 23.26 -18.89
C LEU A 44 15.21 23.26 -18.76
N MET A 45 15.71 22.66 -17.70
CA MET A 45 17.14 22.39 -17.57
C MET A 45 17.54 21.28 -18.53
N THR A 46 18.64 21.47 -19.22
CA THR A 46 19.22 20.48 -20.16
C THR A 46 20.58 20.04 -19.70
N ASP A 47 20.95 18.80 -20.06
CA ASP A 47 22.30 18.29 -19.87
C ASP A 47 23.28 18.89 -20.89
N LYS A 48 24.55 18.45 -20.81
CA LYS A 48 25.61 18.94 -21.74
C LYS A 48 25.34 18.59 -23.20
N GLN A 49 24.48 17.63 -23.47
CA GLN A 49 24.06 17.17 -24.78
C GLN A 49 22.78 17.84 -25.28
N GLY A 50 22.15 18.67 -24.46
CA GLY A 50 20.90 19.37 -24.77
C GLY A 50 19.61 18.58 -24.47
N TYR A 51 19.70 17.44 -23.79
CA TYR A 51 18.53 16.68 -23.41
C TYR A 51 17.92 17.20 -22.09
N PRO A 52 16.57 17.25 -21.96
CA PRO A 52 15.93 17.66 -20.75
C PRO A 52 16.33 16.78 -19.55
N VAL A 53 16.68 17.40 -18.43
CA VAL A 53 17.01 16.70 -17.19
C VAL A 53 15.73 16.39 -16.43
N MET A 54 15.60 15.16 -15.96
CA MET A 54 14.48 14.71 -15.16
C MET A 54 14.94 14.27 -13.76
N THR A 55 14.05 14.39 -12.78
CA THR A 55 14.23 13.76 -11.47
C THR A 55 14.26 12.24 -11.63
N LYS A 56 14.94 11.54 -10.69
CA LYS A 56 14.94 10.08 -10.73
C LYS A 56 13.54 9.53 -10.44
N PRO A 57 13.09 8.52 -11.21
CA PRO A 57 11.88 7.79 -10.86
C PRO A 57 11.96 7.20 -9.45
N ARG A 58 10.83 7.17 -8.76
CA ARG A 58 10.71 6.57 -7.43
C ARG A 58 9.62 5.51 -7.42
N PRO A 59 9.70 4.51 -6.52
CA PRO A 59 8.70 3.46 -6.43
C PRO A 59 7.30 3.99 -6.11
N LEU A 60 6.29 3.33 -6.67
CA LEU A 60 4.89 3.54 -6.31
C LEU A 60 4.62 2.81 -4.98
N THR A 61 4.09 3.51 -3.98
CA THR A 61 3.79 2.91 -2.67
C THR A 61 2.43 3.37 -2.14
N ILE A 62 1.76 2.48 -1.40
CA ILE A 62 0.48 2.83 -0.74
C ILE A 62 0.66 3.99 0.25
N THR A 63 1.72 3.98 1.04
CA THR A 63 2.01 5.06 1.99
C THR A 63 2.31 6.37 1.27
N GLY A 64 3.08 6.33 0.18
CA GLY A 64 3.35 7.51 -0.65
C GLY A 64 2.07 8.12 -1.23
N LEU A 65 1.18 7.27 -1.75
CA LEU A 65 -0.13 7.69 -2.23
C LEU A 65 -0.96 8.33 -1.09
N ALA A 66 -1.02 7.70 0.08
CA ALA A 66 -1.77 8.23 1.22
C ALA A 66 -1.28 9.63 1.63
N LEU A 67 0.03 9.84 1.72
CA LEU A 67 0.63 11.12 2.06
C LEU A 67 0.39 12.17 0.97
N ALA A 68 0.49 11.81 -0.30
CA ALA A 68 0.20 12.70 -1.43
C ALA A 68 -1.26 13.15 -1.47
N LEU A 69 -2.17 12.31 -1.03
CA LEU A 69 -3.59 12.63 -0.87
C LEU A 69 -3.90 13.45 0.40
N GLY A 70 -2.91 13.77 1.22
CA GLY A 70 -3.06 14.55 2.45
C GLY A 70 -3.55 13.74 3.65
N PHE A 71 -3.52 12.42 3.60
CA PHE A 71 -3.81 11.56 4.73
C PHE A 71 -2.59 11.44 5.65
N SER A 72 -2.82 11.15 6.93
CA SER A 72 -1.76 10.97 7.92
C SER A 72 -0.94 9.70 7.72
N GLY A 73 -1.40 8.78 6.88
CA GLY A 73 -0.72 7.53 6.57
C GLY A 73 -1.66 6.52 5.91
N ARG A 74 -1.12 5.33 5.69
CA ARG A 74 -1.79 4.23 4.99
C ARG A 74 -3.16 3.88 5.59
N GLN A 75 -3.26 3.76 6.93
CA GLN A 75 -4.52 3.36 7.57
C GLN A 75 -5.63 4.39 7.34
N ALA A 76 -5.30 5.68 7.32
CA ALA A 76 -6.28 6.73 7.03
C ALA A 76 -6.83 6.64 5.59
N LEU A 77 -5.98 6.26 4.63
CA LEU A 77 -6.41 5.98 3.24
C LEU A 77 -7.34 4.77 3.18
N LEU A 78 -7.01 3.68 3.87
CA LEU A 78 -7.85 2.47 3.89
C LEU A 78 -9.21 2.75 4.54
N ASN A 79 -9.25 3.52 5.63
CA ASN A 79 -10.50 3.93 6.25
C ASN A 79 -11.34 4.83 5.31
N TYR A 80 -10.68 5.61 4.46
CA TYR A 80 -11.37 6.46 3.48
C TYR A 80 -11.93 5.66 2.30
N GLU A 81 -11.29 4.53 1.96
CA GLU A 81 -11.75 3.55 0.95
C GLU A 81 -13.12 2.96 1.30
N ASP A 82 -13.47 2.88 2.59
CA ASP A 82 -14.78 2.37 3.04
C ASP A 82 -15.94 3.29 2.66
N LYS A 83 -15.67 4.52 2.22
CA LYS A 83 -16.69 5.42 1.72
C LYS A 83 -17.09 5.04 0.28
N PRO A 84 -18.37 4.67 0.03
CA PRO A 84 -18.82 4.17 -1.27
C PRO A 84 -18.46 5.07 -2.46
N LYS A 85 -18.50 6.39 -2.23
CA LYS A 85 -18.20 7.39 -3.27
C LYS A 85 -16.77 7.30 -3.80
N PHE A 86 -15.81 6.95 -2.95
CA PHE A 86 -14.38 6.98 -3.28
C PHE A 86 -13.78 5.58 -3.40
N MET A 87 -14.53 4.54 -3.05
CA MET A 87 -14.07 3.15 -3.00
C MET A 87 -13.43 2.70 -4.32
N ASP A 88 -14.11 2.88 -5.43
CA ASP A 88 -13.61 2.43 -6.75
C ASP A 88 -12.33 3.17 -7.15
N THR A 89 -12.30 4.47 -6.95
CA THR A 89 -11.13 5.32 -7.28
C THR A 89 -9.90 4.90 -6.48
N ILE A 90 -10.05 4.65 -5.18
CA ILE A 90 -8.95 4.22 -4.31
C ILE A 90 -8.51 2.79 -4.66
N LYS A 91 -9.46 1.88 -4.92
CA LYS A 91 -9.14 0.50 -5.34
C LYS A 91 -8.34 0.48 -6.63
N ARG A 92 -8.72 1.27 -7.63
CA ARG A 92 -7.97 1.38 -8.89
C ARG A 92 -6.56 1.92 -8.66
N ALA A 93 -6.39 2.94 -7.84
CA ALA A 93 -5.08 3.47 -7.49
C ALA A 93 -4.21 2.42 -6.78
N LYS A 94 -4.77 1.66 -5.86
CA LYS A 94 -4.09 0.53 -5.19
C LYS A 94 -3.71 -0.57 -6.17
N SER A 95 -4.58 -0.94 -7.11
CA SER A 95 -4.29 -1.94 -8.14
C SER A 95 -3.14 -1.50 -9.05
N ARG A 96 -3.00 -0.21 -9.33
CA ARG A 96 -1.86 0.32 -10.08
C ARG A 96 -0.54 0.18 -9.32
N ILE A 97 -0.56 0.36 -8.00
CA ILE A 97 0.61 0.12 -7.15
C ILE A 97 0.91 -1.38 -7.05
N GLU A 98 -0.11 -2.22 -6.97
CA GLU A 98 0.02 -3.68 -7.00
C GLU A 98 0.67 -4.15 -8.30
N GLN A 99 0.16 -3.70 -9.44
CA GLN A 99 0.76 -3.98 -10.76
C GLN A 99 2.23 -3.57 -10.81
N TYR A 100 2.57 -2.38 -10.36
CA TYR A 100 3.96 -1.94 -10.30
C TYR A 100 4.83 -2.90 -9.48
N ALA A 101 4.35 -3.34 -8.32
CA ALA A 101 5.08 -4.29 -7.47
C ALA A 101 5.17 -5.68 -8.13
N GLU A 102 4.10 -6.12 -8.82
CA GLU A 102 4.09 -7.39 -9.56
C GLU A 102 5.12 -7.40 -10.71
N GLU A 103 5.19 -6.32 -11.48
CA GLU A 103 6.18 -6.18 -12.55
C GLU A 103 7.61 -6.27 -12.01
N ARG A 104 7.88 -5.76 -10.82
CA ARG A 104 9.19 -5.83 -10.18
C ARG A 104 9.59 -7.21 -9.66
N LEU A 105 8.68 -8.19 -9.65
CA LEU A 105 9.02 -9.59 -9.39
C LEU A 105 9.97 -10.17 -10.44
N PHE A 106 9.98 -9.58 -11.64
CA PHE A 106 10.85 -9.97 -12.75
C PHE A 106 12.20 -9.24 -12.76
N ASP A 107 12.39 -8.29 -11.85
CA ASP A 107 13.63 -7.54 -11.71
C ASP A 107 14.58 -8.25 -10.74
N LYS A 108 15.79 -8.53 -11.19
CA LYS A 108 16.82 -9.20 -10.37
C LYS A 108 17.06 -8.51 -9.02
N ASP A 109 17.10 -7.19 -9.01
CA ASP A 109 17.43 -6.40 -7.82
C ASP A 109 16.19 -6.00 -7.01
N GLY A 110 14.99 -6.11 -7.59
CA GLY A 110 13.73 -5.68 -6.99
C GLY A 110 12.87 -6.81 -6.42
N VAL A 111 13.13 -8.05 -6.80
CA VAL A 111 12.24 -9.20 -6.52
C VAL A 111 11.94 -9.42 -5.03
N ASN A 112 12.93 -9.32 -4.16
CA ASN A 112 12.74 -9.55 -2.73
C ASN A 112 11.87 -8.46 -2.07
N GLY A 113 12.11 -7.20 -2.43
CA GLY A 113 11.29 -6.07 -1.97
C GLY A 113 9.86 -6.15 -2.51
N ALA A 114 9.70 -6.55 -3.77
CA ALA A 114 8.40 -6.74 -4.39
C ALA A 114 7.60 -7.86 -3.71
N LYS A 115 8.20 -9.02 -3.44
CA LYS A 115 7.56 -10.11 -2.69
C LYS A 115 7.10 -9.67 -1.31
N PHE A 116 7.96 -8.99 -0.56
CA PHE A 116 7.63 -8.47 0.76
C PHE A 116 6.47 -7.46 0.69
N ASN A 117 6.50 -6.54 -0.26
CA ASN A 117 5.45 -5.53 -0.45
C ASN A 117 4.11 -6.18 -0.80
N LEU A 118 4.10 -7.10 -1.77
CA LEU A 118 2.88 -7.78 -2.23
C LEU A 118 2.26 -8.61 -1.11
N SER A 119 3.04 -9.41 -0.40
CA SER A 119 2.52 -10.27 0.68
C SER A 119 1.97 -9.49 1.87
N ASN A 120 2.53 -8.31 2.19
CA ASN A 120 2.09 -7.51 3.33
C ASN A 120 0.98 -6.49 3.00
N ASN A 121 0.86 -6.07 1.75
CA ASN A 121 -0.03 -4.97 1.38
C ASN A 121 -1.22 -5.40 0.53
N PHE A 122 -1.19 -6.58 -0.08
CA PHE A 122 -2.21 -7.03 -1.02
C PHE A 122 -2.67 -8.45 -0.69
N LYS A 123 -3.98 -8.67 -0.83
CA LYS A 123 -4.56 -10.01 -0.60
C LYS A 123 -4.23 -10.94 -1.76
N GLY A 124 -3.99 -12.22 -1.44
CA GLY A 124 -3.75 -13.24 -2.44
C GLY A 124 -2.27 -13.50 -2.79
N TRP A 125 -1.35 -12.71 -2.23
CA TRP A 125 0.09 -12.82 -2.48
C TRP A 125 0.87 -13.55 -1.38
N SER A 126 0.19 -14.12 -0.38
CA SER A 126 0.84 -14.92 0.65
C SER A 126 1.29 -16.28 0.09
N GLU A 127 2.51 -16.69 0.44
CA GLU A 127 2.95 -18.07 0.18
C GLU A 127 2.02 -19.03 0.92
N LYS A 128 1.38 -19.95 0.20
CA LYS A 128 0.64 -21.05 0.82
C LYS A 128 1.65 -22.05 1.36
N GLN A 129 1.98 -21.93 2.63
CA GLN A 129 2.67 -23.02 3.33
C GLN A 129 1.63 -24.10 3.63
N GLN A 130 1.68 -25.18 2.87
CA GLN A 130 0.97 -26.38 3.20
C GLN A 130 1.78 -27.10 4.28
N ILE A 131 1.47 -26.81 5.55
CA ILE A 131 2.04 -27.57 6.67
C ILE A 131 1.20 -28.83 6.76
N ASP A 132 1.68 -29.91 6.16
CA ASP A 132 1.18 -31.27 6.45
C ASP A 132 1.59 -31.64 7.88
N SER A 133 0.83 -31.20 8.86
CA SER A 133 1.00 -31.61 10.24
C SER A 133 0.37 -33.00 10.44
N ASN A 134 0.91 -34.01 9.80
CA ASN A 134 0.74 -35.40 10.20
C ASN A 134 1.63 -35.69 11.42
N VAL A 135 1.36 -35.01 12.52
CA VAL A 135 1.93 -35.38 13.80
C VAL A 135 1.11 -36.55 14.35
N ASN A 136 1.55 -37.76 14.02
CA ASN A 136 1.08 -38.98 14.69
C ASN A 136 1.62 -38.95 16.14
N LEU A 137 0.89 -38.29 17.03
CA LEU A 137 1.14 -38.37 18.45
C LEU A 137 0.69 -39.76 18.93
N SER A 138 1.58 -40.74 18.83
CA SER A 138 1.39 -41.97 19.57
C SER A 138 1.40 -41.63 21.07
N PRO A 139 0.36 -42.00 21.83
CA PRO A 139 0.37 -41.76 23.27
C PRO A 139 1.57 -42.46 23.89
N VAL A 140 2.40 -41.72 24.59
CA VAL A 140 3.48 -42.30 25.40
C VAL A 140 2.80 -42.95 26.60
N VAL A 141 2.68 -44.28 26.57
CA VAL A 141 2.22 -45.06 27.71
C VAL A 141 3.40 -45.18 28.68
N PHE A 142 3.37 -44.47 29.78
CA PHE A 142 4.28 -44.72 30.88
C PHE A 142 3.85 -45.99 31.60
N THR A 143 4.49 -47.09 31.33
CA THR A 143 4.39 -48.28 32.18
C THR A 143 5.29 -48.04 33.38
N GLY A 144 4.73 -47.50 34.43
CA GLY A 144 5.40 -47.49 35.74
C GLY A 144 5.49 -48.92 36.24
N SER A 145 6.70 -49.40 36.41
CA SER A 145 6.92 -50.62 37.18
C SER A 145 6.86 -50.26 38.65
N ASP A 146 5.72 -50.57 39.28
CA ASP A 146 5.62 -50.61 40.73
C ASP A 146 6.37 -51.87 41.24
N GLU A 147 7.66 -51.77 41.37
CA GLU A 147 8.42 -52.65 42.27
C GLU A 147 9.08 -51.78 43.33
N ILE A 148 8.32 -51.52 44.38
CA ILE A 148 8.93 -51.16 45.66
C ILE A 148 9.25 -52.50 46.31
N ALA A 149 10.49 -52.87 46.26
CA ALA A 149 10.99 -53.98 47.05
C ALA A 149 11.15 -53.54 48.52
N ASP A 150 10.56 -54.33 49.41
CA ASP A 150 10.71 -54.20 50.84
C ASP A 150 12.19 -54.31 51.31
#